data_3875f717a75cadff6327a3f6d711d95e
#
_entry.id   3875f717a75cadff6327a3f6d711d95e
#
_cell.length_a   1.000
_cell.length_b   1.000
_cell.length_c   1.000
_cell.angle_alpha   90.00
_cell.angle_beta   90.00
_cell.angle_gamma   90.00
#
_symmetry.space_group_name_H-M   'P 1'
#
loop_
_entity.id
_entity.type
_entity.pdbx_description
1 polymer ?
#
loop_
_entity_poly.entity_id
_entity_poly.type
_entity_poly.pdbx_seq_one_letter_code
_entity_poly.pdbx_strand_id
1 'polypeptide(L)'
;MNKKRLSAVIFDCDGVMFDSRQANINFYNHLLERYGLPLMNEDKVAFVHMNTADKSVRYIFDGTPFTDEAQVYRMQMDYTPFIRDMVIEPGLKNLLGKLKPRVGLAVATNRSNTIEEVLEQNGLSRFFDIVVSSLDVENPKPHPESVHKILNFFDIGPDRAVYVGDSLIDLDTAKAAGVCFIAYGNGNLESHLSAGSMEEVEQILAEIEKGGTYLLNKLR
;
A
#
# COMPACT_ATOMS: atom_id res chain seq x y z
N MET A 1 -19.24 -16.55 24.55
CA MET A 1 -18.67 -16.44 23.20
C MET A 1 -17.68 -15.29 23.23
N ASN A 2 -16.39 -15.57 23.12
CA ASN A 2 -15.37 -14.51 23.04
C ASN A 2 -15.63 -13.67 21.78
N LYS A 3 -15.94 -12.38 21.95
CA LYS A 3 -16.03 -11.45 20.83
C LYS A 3 -14.66 -11.44 20.15
N LYS A 4 -14.59 -11.88 18.92
CA LYS A 4 -13.38 -11.79 18.11
C LYS A 4 -13.08 -10.29 17.94
N ARG A 5 -11.97 -9.84 18.51
CA ARG A 5 -11.54 -8.44 18.51
C ARG A 5 -10.67 -8.18 17.28
N LEU A 6 -10.73 -6.96 16.69
CA LEU A 6 -9.75 -6.49 15.71
C LEU A 6 -8.33 -6.74 16.26
N SER A 7 -7.48 -7.33 15.43
CA SER A 7 -6.14 -7.75 15.85
C SER A 7 -5.03 -7.20 14.97
N ALA A 8 -5.34 -6.87 13.71
CA ALA A 8 -4.39 -6.25 12.81
C ALA A 8 -5.04 -5.21 11.90
N VAL A 9 -4.28 -4.15 11.59
CA VAL A 9 -4.61 -3.18 10.53
C VAL A 9 -3.47 -3.20 9.52
N ILE A 10 -3.84 -3.40 8.27
CA ILE A 10 -2.93 -3.49 7.13
C ILE A 10 -3.09 -2.21 6.30
N PHE A 11 -2.01 -1.53 6.00
CA PHE A 11 -2.02 -0.31 5.19
C PHE A 11 -1.35 -0.56 3.84
N ASP A 12 -1.90 -0.01 2.77
CA ASP A 12 -1.09 0.25 1.59
C ASP A 12 -0.16 1.45 1.83
N CYS A 13 0.84 1.58 0.99
CA CYS A 13 1.83 2.66 1.09
C CYS A 13 1.42 3.88 0.27
N ASP A 14 1.33 3.72 -1.06
CA ASP A 14 1.09 4.79 -2.01
C ASP A 14 -0.39 5.15 -2.06
N GLY A 15 -0.72 6.43 -1.92
CA GLY A 15 -2.10 6.91 -1.87
C GLY A 15 -2.81 6.72 -0.52
N VAL A 16 -2.18 6.04 0.45
CA VAL A 16 -2.71 5.82 1.80
C VAL A 16 -1.81 6.40 2.88
N MET A 17 -0.56 5.93 2.98
CA MET A 17 0.40 6.48 3.95
C MET A 17 1.11 7.71 3.42
N PHE A 18 1.21 7.82 2.10
CA PHE A 18 1.87 8.92 1.39
C PHE A 18 1.11 9.31 0.14
N ASP A 19 0.98 10.63 -0.09
CA ASP A 19 0.87 11.12 -1.45
C ASP A 19 2.25 10.98 -2.12
N SER A 20 2.37 9.99 -2.97
CA SER A 20 3.60 9.61 -3.68
C SER A 20 3.53 9.87 -5.18
N ARG A 21 2.47 10.54 -5.67
CA ARG A 21 2.25 10.73 -7.10
C ARG A 21 3.43 11.44 -7.76
N GLN A 22 3.90 12.54 -7.17
CA GLN A 22 5.02 13.31 -7.72
C GLN A 22 6.34 12.54 -7.65
N ALA A 23 6.59 11.82 -6.55
CA ALA A 23 7.76 10.96 -6.41
C ALA A 23 7.82 9.89 -7.50
N ASN A 24 6.70 9.20 -7.77
CA ASN A 24 6.60 8.20 -8.84
C ASN A 24 6.83 8.83 -10.23
N ILE A 25 6.23 10.00 -10.52
CA ILE A 25 6.46 10.72 -11.78
C ILE A 25 7.96 11.02 -11.96
N ASN A 26 8.58 11.60 -10.96
CA ASN A 26 9.99 11.97 -11.02
C ASN A 26 10.91 10.75 -11.18
N PHE A 27 10.63 9.68 -10.44
CA PHE A 27 11.41 8.43 -10.52
C PHE A 27 11.34 7.80 -11.91
N TYR A 28 10.15 7.58 -12.46
CA TYR A 28 10.02 6.95 -13.78
C TYR A 28 10.46 7.85 -14.92
N ASN A 29 10.26 9.16 -14.81
CA ASN A 29 10.78 10.12 -15.78
C ASN A 29 12.32 10.15 -15.75
N HIS A 30 12.96 10.08 -14.59
CA HIS A 30 14.42 9.95 -14.49
C HIS A 30 14.92 8.69 -15.23
N LEU A 31 14.22 7.56 -15.11
CA LEU A 31 14.56 6.37 -15.88
C LEU A 31 14.45 6.62 -17.40
N LEU A 32 13.37 7.24 -17.86
CA LEU A 32 13.17 7.54 -19.29
C LEU A 32 14.21 8.52 -19.82
N GLU A 33 14.51 9.59 -19.09
CA GLU A 33 15.52 10.61 -19.45
C GLU A 33 16.91 10.00 -19.63
N ARG A 34 17.29 9.05 -18.76
CA ARG A 34 18.57 8.34 -18.86
C ARG A 34 18.79 7.68 -20.22
N TYR A 35 17.71 7.22 -20.85
CA TYR A 35 17.75 6.55 -22.16
C TYR A 35 17.30 7.47 -23.31
N GLY A 36 17.15 8.78 -23.07
CA GLY A 36 16.73 9.75 -24.07
C GLY A 36 15.30 9.53 -24.60
N LEU A 37 14.42 8.91 -23.76
CA LEU A 37 13.04 8.63 -24.10
C LEU A 37 12.12 9.79 -23.66
N PRO A 38 10.96 9.96 -24.34
CA PRO A 38 9.96 10.95 -23.93
C PRO A 38 9.43 10.68 -22.51
N LEU A 39 9.16 11.75 -21.76
CA LEU A 39 8.55 11.66 -20.44
C LEU A 39 7.16 11.01 -20.49
N MET A 40 6.69 10.53 -19.35
CA MET A 40 5.37 9.91 -19.24
C MET A 40 4.24 10.89 -19.58
N ASN A 41 3.25 10.41 -20.31
CA ASN A 41 1.94 11.04 -20.43
C ASN A 41 1.02 10.59 -19.26
N GLU A 42 -0.19 11.16 -19.18
CA GLU A 42 -1.14 10.87 -18.09
C GLU A 42 -1.51 9.38 -17.99
N ASP A 43 -1.63 8.65 -19.11
CA ASP A 43 -1.94 7.22 -19.09
C ASP A 43 -0.82 6.40 -18.46
N LYS A 44 0.44 6.73 -18.80
CA LYS A 44 1.62 6.11 -18.18
C LYS A 44 1.71 6.43 -16.70
N VAL A 45 1.44 7.70 -16.31
CA VAL A 45 1.40 8.12 -14.89
C VAL A 45 0.37 7.32 -14.11
N ALA A 46 -0.86 7.20 -14.63
CA ALA A 46 -1.91 6.40 -13.98
C ALA A 46 -1.51 4.93 -13.83
N PHE A 47 -0.90 4.36 -14.87
CA PHE A 47 -0.46 2.96 -14.85
C PHE A 47 0.62 2.70 -13.78
N VAL A 48 1.67 3.52 -13.74
CA VAL A 48 2.79 3.30 -12.81
C VAL A 48 2.40 3.52 -11.34
N HIS A 49 1.37 4.31 -11.09
CA HIS A 49 0.90 4.55 -9.72
C HIS A 49 0.22 3.31 -9.09
N MET A 50 -0.41 2.46 -9.91
CA MET A 50 -1.15 1.29 -9.43
C MET A 50 -0.37 -0.03 -9.51
N ASN A 51 0.68 -0.10 -10.32
CA ASN A 51 1.34 -1.36 -10.64
C ASN A 51 2.69 -1.52 -9.93
N THR A 52 3.21 -2.76 -9.92
CA THR A 52 4.57 -3.02 -9.44
C THR A 52 5.60 -2.30 -10.31
N ALA A 53 6.76 -1.99 -9.74
CA ALA A 53 7.83 -1.33 -10.49
C ALA A 53 8.31 -2.17 -11.69
N ASP A 54 8.30 -3.51 -11.61
CA ASP A 54 8.62 -4.37 -12.76
C ASP A 54 7.64 -4.17 -13.92
N LYS A 55 6.32 -4.26 -13.65
CA LYS A 55 5.28 -4.03 -14.65
C LYS A 55 5.33 -2.61 -15.20
N SER A 56 5.57 -1.63 -14.35
CA SER A 56 5.65 -0.22 -14.72
C SER A 56 6.78 0.05 -15.70
N VAL A 57 8.00 -0.45 -15.43
CA VAL A 57 9.13 -0.29 -16.35
C VAL A 57 8.87 -1.02 -17.67
N ARG A 58 8.34 -2.25 -17.65
CA ARG A 58 7.98 -2.96 -18.89
C ARG A 58 6.99 -2.17 -19.74
N TYR A 59 6.01 -1.54 -19.12
CA TYR A 59 5.00 -0.75 -19.82
C TYR A 59 5.54 0.57 -20.39
N ILE A 60 6.31 1.34 -19.59
CA ILE A 60 6.79 2.66 -20.06
C ILE A 60 7.95 2.55 -21.06
N PHE A 61 8.67 1.42 -21.07
CA PHE A 61 9.76 1.12 -22.01
C PHE A 61 9.33 0.19 -23.17
N ASP A 62 8.02 -0.12 -23.27
CA ASP A 62 7.52 -0.98 -24.36
C ASP A 62 7.91 -0.46 -25.73
N GLY A 63 8.32 -1.38 -26.62
CA GLY A 63 8.82 -1.04 -27.96
C GLY A 63 10.24 -0.46 -27.99
N THR A 64 10.97 -0.42 -26.87
CA THR A 64 12.38 0.03 -26.81
C THR A 64 13.31 -1.15 -26.52
N PRO A 65 14.62 -1.07 -26.87
CA PRO A 65 15.59 -2.10 -26.53
C PRO A 65 16.10 -2.00 -25.09
N PHE A 66 15.63 -1.03 -24.27
CA PHE A 66 16.22 -0.67 -23.00
C PHE A 66 15.51 -1.27 -21.78
N THR A 67 14.43 -2.04 -21.95
CA THR A 67 13.59 -2.54 -20.86
C THR A 67 14.39 -3.30 -19.80
N ASP A 68 15.21 -4.27 -20.20
CA ASP A 68 15.95 -5.11 -19.27
C ASP A 68 17.06 -4.32 -18.56
N GLU A 69 17.74 -3.42 -19.29
CA GLU A 69 18.75 -2.55 -18.69
C GLU A 69 18.16 -1.56 -17.69
N ALA A 70 16.99 -0.99 -18.00
CA ALA A 70 16.26 -0.11 -17.09
C ALA A 70 15.79 -0.85 -15.82
N GLN A 71 15.40 -2.13 -15.93
CA GLN A 71 15.08 -2.97 -14.76
C GLN A 71 16.30 -3.16 -13.85
N VAL A 72 17.47 -3.45 -14.42
CA VAL A 72 18.71 -3.59 -13.65
C VAL A 72 19.08 -2.26 -13.00
N TYR A 73 19.06 -1.17 -13.76
CA TYR A 73 19.41 0.16 -13.27
C TYR A 73 18.54 0.62 -12.11
N ARG A 74 17.19 0.48 -12.21
CA ARG A 74 16.29 0.90 -11.14
C ARG A 74 16.52 0.17 -9.81
N MET A 75 17.00 -1.08 -9.85
CA MET A 75 17.27 -1.86 -8.64
C MET A 75 18.57 -1.43 -7.93
N GLN A 76 19.45 -0.73 -8.65
CA GLN A 76 20.76 -0.29 -8.15
C GLN A 76 20.83 1.20 -7.83
N MET A 77 19.86 1.98 -8.34
CA MET A 77 19.88 3.43 -8.15
C MET A 77 19.43 3.82 -6.74
N ASP A 78 19.99 4.92 -6.25
CA ASP A 78 19.58 5.58 -5.02
C ASP A 78 18.17 6.17 -5.19
N TYR A 79 17.22 5.76 -4.35
CA TYR A 79 15.85 6.27 -4.35
C TYR A 79 15.65 7.50 -3.44
N THR A 80 16.62 7.80 -2.57
CA THR A 80 16.56 8.92 -1.61
C THR A 80 16.12 10.26 -2.22
N PRO A 81 16.58 10.66 -3.44
CA PRO A 81 16.14 11.92 -4.05
C PRO A 81 14.62 12.02 -4.25
N PHE A 82 13.95 10.89 -4.49
CA PHE A 82 12.52 10.86 -4.77
C PHE A 82 11.67 10.75 -3.51
N ILE A 83 12.22 10.25 -2.39
CA ILE A 83 11.52 10.20 -1.09
C ILE A 83 11.13 11.60 -0.63
N ARG A 84 11.91 12.60 -0.97
CA ARG A 84 11.64 14.01 -0.63
C ARG A 84 10.35 14.57 -1.26
N ASP A 85 9.91 13.96 -2.36
CA ASP A 85 8.69 14.32 -3.07
C ASP A 85 7.47 13.55 -2.55
N MET A 86 7.66 12.67 -1.56
CA MET A 86 6.59 11.94 -0.90
C MET A 86 6.07 12.77 0.28
N VAL A 87 4.78 13.00 0.33
CA VAL A 87 4.14 13.74 1.42
C VAL A 87 3.43 12.74 2.35
N ILE A 88 3.84 12.70 3.63
CA ILE A 88 3.15 11.86 4.63
C ILE A 88 1.71 12.34 4.76
N GLU A 89 0.79 11.39 4.76
CA GLU A 89 -0.63 11.67 4.94
C GLU A 89 -0.88 12.32 6.32
N PRO A 90 -1.60 13.45 6.36
CA PRO A 90 -1.91 14.13 7.62
C PRO A 90 -2.60 13.20 8.62
N GLY A 91 -2.19 13.24 9.88
CA GLY A 91 -2.75 12.40 10.94
C GLY A 91 -2.20 10.98 11.03
N LEU A 92 -1.49 10.46 10.01
CA LEU A 92 -1.00 9.08 9.97
C LEU A 92 -0.18 8.70 11.21
N LYS A 93 0.84 9.49 11.59
CA LYS A 93 1.68 9.18 12.75
C LYS A 93 0.90 9.13 14.05
N ASN A 94 -0.11 10.01 14.20
CA ASN A 94 -0.99 10.03 15.35
C ASN A 94 -1.85 8.75 15.41
N LEU A 95 -2.46 8.36 14.28
CA LEU A 95 -3.23 7.13 14.16
C LEU A 95 -2.39 5.90 14.49
N LEU A 96 -1.20 5.75 13.87
CA LEU A 96 -0.30 4.62 14.13
C LEU A 96 0.11 4.54 15.61
N GLY A 97 0.42 5.69 16.23
CA GLY A 97 0.78 5.77 17.66
C GLY A 97 -0.36 5.31 18.59
N LYS A 98 -1.60 5.58 18.24
CA LYS A 98 -2.79 5.14 18.99
C LYS A 98 -3.11 3.65 18.76
N LEU A 99 -2.86 3.13 17.56
CA LEU A 99 -3.16 1.74 17.21
C LEU A 99 -2.10 0.76 17.74
N LYS A 100 -0.81 1.10 17.65
CA LYS A 100 0.31 0.22 17.97
C LYS A 100 0.23 -0.52 19.31
N PRO A 101 -0.21 0.12 20.40
CA PRO A 101 -0.33 -0.58 21.71
C PRO A 101 -1.47 -1.62 21.75
N ARG A 102 -2.36 -1.65 20.76
CA ARG A 102 -3.63 -2.41 20.82
C ARG A 102 -3.78 -3.46 19.77
N VAL A 103 -3.25 -3.21 18.56
CA VAL A 103 -3.37 -4.07 17.39
C VAL A 103 -2.03 -4.18 16.66
N GLY A 104 -1.82 -5.29 15.95
CA GLY A 104 -0.70 -5.44 15.03
C GLY A 104 -0.84 -4.47 13.84
N LEU A 105 0.27 -3.89 13.41
CA LEU A 105 0.33 -3.00 12.25
C LEU A 105 1.19 -3.60 11.17
N ALA A 106 0.67 -3.60 9.94
CA ALA A 106 1.36 -4.17 8.79
C ALA A 106 1.26 -3.26 7.56
N VAL A 107 2.21 -3.43 6.65
CA VAL A 107 2.17 -2.84 5.30
C VAL A 107 2.06 -3.94 4.27
N ALA A 108 1.17 -3.79 3.28
CA ALA A 108 1.09 -4.62 2.09
C ALA A 108 1.14 -3.72 0.85
N THR A 109 2.26 -3.72 0.13
CA THR A 109 2.50 -2.76 -0.96
C THR A 109 3.04 -3.42 -2.23
N ASN A 110 2.75 -2.83 -3.39
CA ASN A 110 3.38 -3.17 -4.66
C ASN A 110 4.74 -2.47 -4.86
N ARG A 111 5.21 -1.65 -3.92
CA ARG A 111 6.60 -1.20 -3.90
C ARG A 111 7.55 -2.39 -3.81
N SER A 112 8.77 -2.21 -4.32
CA SER A 112 9.83 -3.22 -4.27
C SER A 112 10.86 -2.88 -3.17
N ASN A 113 12.12 -2.82 -3.52
CA ASN A 113 13.25 -2.56 -2.61
C ASN A 113 13.29 -1.16 -1.95
N THR A 114 12.36 -0.26 -2.28
CA THR A 114 12.37 1.11 -1.78
C THR A 114 11.56 1.31 -0.50
N ILE A 115 10.70 0.34 -0.13
CA ILE A 115 9.74 0.52 0.98
C ILE A 115 10.44 0.71 2.34
N GLU A 116 11.49 -0.04 2.62
CA GLU A 116 12.21 0.04 3.90
C GLU A 116 12.82 1.44 4.08
N GLU A 117 13.48 1.96 3.05
CA GLU A 117 14.06 3.30 3.08
C GLU A 117 13.00 4.39 3.24
N VAL A 118 11.87 4.28 2.54
CA VAL A 118 10.74 5.21 2.69
C VAL A 118 10.24 5.25 4.12
N LEU A 119 10.05 4.10 4.75
CA LEU A 119 9.58 4.01 6.14
C LEU A 119 10.62 4.56 7.12
N GLU A 120 11.88 4.26 6.93
CA GLU A 120 12.96 4.69 7.81
C GLU A 120 13.15 6.21 7.77
N GLN A 121 13.30 6.80 6.59
CA GLN A 121 13.50 8.25 6.42
C GLN A 121 12.33 9.07 6.94
N ASN A 122 11.12 8.50 6.96
CA ASN A 122 9.93 9.13 7.50
C ASN A 122 9.67 8.80 8.97
N GLY A 123 10.51 7.98 9.61
CA GLY A 123 10.39 7.58 11.02
C GLY A 123 9.18 6.70 11.30
N LEU A 124 8.75 5.90 10.31
CA LEU A 124 7.57 5.04 10.39
C LEU A 124 7.91 3.58 10.68
N SER A 125 9.15 3.11 10.44
CA SER A 125 9.55 1.69 10.60
C SER A 125 9.18 1.12 11.98
N ARG A 126 9.30 1.92 13.04
CA ARG A 126 9.00 1.50 14.42
C ARG A 126 7.53 1.13 14.67
N PHE A 127 6.61 1.54 13.81
CA PHE A 127 5.18 1.27 14.01
C PHE A 127 4.76 -0.09 13.45
N PHE A 128 5.43 -0.58 12.43
CA PHE A 128 5.01 -1.80 11.74
C PHE A 128 5.69 -3.04 12.29
N ASP A 129 4.92 -4.11 12.47
CA ASP A 129 5.40 -5.42 12.92
C ASP A 129 5.89 -6.26 11.74
N ILE A 130 5.30 -6.04 10.58
CA ILE A 130 5.65 -6.69 9.32
C ILE A 130 5.39 -5.77 8.14
N VAL A 131 6.28 -5.80 7.17
CA VAL A 131 6.14 -5.13 5.87
C VAL A 131 6.23 -6.22 4.80
N VAL A 132 5.26 -6.26 3.90
CA VAL A 132 5.25 -7.20 2.75
C VAL A 132 5.23 -6.38 1.47
N SER A 133 6.34 -6.40 0.76
CA SER A 133 6.57 -5.76 -0.53
C SER A 133 6.25 -6.69 -1.70
N SER A 134 6.33 -6.17 -2.93
CA SER A 134 6.21 -7.00 -4.14
C SER A 134 7.35 -8.02 -4.31
N LEU A 135 8.48 -7.85 -3.61
CA LEU A 135 9.62 -8.78 -3.65
C LEU A 135 9.46 -9.94 -2.66
N ASP A 136 8.57 -9.82 -1.70
CA ASP A 136 8.34 -10.83 -0.66
C ASP A 136 7.31 -11.89 -1.09
N VAL A 137 6.69 -11.74 -2.26
CA VAL A 137 5.62 -12.59 -2.77
C VAL A 137 5.91 -13.06 -4.19
N GLU A 138 5.39 -14.22 -4.54
CA GLU A 138 5.41 -14.69 -5.94
C GLU A 138 4.36 -13.96 -6.77
N ASN A 139 3.21 -13.65 -6.15
CA ASN A 139 2.09 -13.00 -6.80
C ASN A 139 1.75 -11.69 -6.08
N PRO A 140 2.22 -10.54 -6.60
CA PRO A 140 1.89 -9.22 -6.04
C PRO A 140 0.39 -8.89 -6.16
N LYS A 141 -0.05 -7.84 -5.46
CA LYS A 141 -1.43 -7.33 -5.55
C LYS A 141 -1.85 -7.15 -7.02
N PRO A 142 -3.05 -7.56 -7.44
CA PRO A 142 -4.24 -7.87 -6.62
C PRO A 142 -4.33 -9.32 -6.06
N HIS A 143 -3.29 -10.14 -6.21
CA HIS A 143 -3.28 -11.45 -5.58
C HIS A 143 -3.22 -11.33 -4.04
N PRO A 144 -3.95 -12.17 -3.26
CA PRO A 144 -4.05 -12.02 -1.80
C PRO A 144 -2.81 -12.47 -1.01
N GLU A 145 -1.74 -12.90 -1.66
CA GLU A 145 -0.58 -13.53 -1.02
C GLU A 145 0.07 -12.64 0.05
N SER A 146 0.21 -11.34 -0.22
CA SER A 146 0.78 -10.39 0.74
C SER A 146 -0.05 -10.32 2.03
N VAL A 147 -1.38 -10.29 1.89
CA VAL A 147 -2.30 -10.27 3.03
C VAL A 147 -2.27 -11.60 3.77
N HIS A 148 -2.24 -12.74 3.07
CA HIS A 148 -2.13 -14.06 3.71
C HIS A 148 -0.83 -14.20 4.51
N LYS A 149 0.31 -13.69 4.03
CA LYS A 149 1.56 -13.66 4.80
C LYS A 149 1.41 -12.86 6.09
N ILE A 150 0.74 -11.71 6.04
CA ILE A 150 0.47 -10.87 7.21
C ILE A 150 -0.46 -11.59 8.21
N LEU A 151 -1.56 -12.20 7.73
CA LEU A 151 -2.46 -12.96 8.59
C LEU A 151 -1.75 -14.11 9.29
N ASN A 152 -0.91 -14.84 8.56
CA ASN A 152 -0.08 -15.92 9.11
C ASN A 152 0.93 -15.42 10.13
N PHE A 153 1.57 -14.27 9.88
CA PHE A 153 2.52 -13.67 10.82
C PHE A 153 1.87 -13.37 12.19
N PHE A 154 0.63 -12.85 12.18
CA PHE A 154 -0.10 -12.56 13.40
C PHE A 154 -0.87 -13.75 13.97
N ASP A 155 -0.88 -14.90 13.31
CA ASP A 155 -1.69 -16.09 13.65
C ASP A 155 -3.18 -15.74 13.84
N ILE A 156 -3.76 -15.02 12.86
CA ILE A 156 -5.15 -14.58 12.88
C ILE A 156 -5.93 -14.97 11.63
N GLY A 157 -7.25 -15.13 11.79
CA GLY A 157 -8.17 -15.24 10.66
C GLY A 157 -8.45 -13.87 10.00
N PRO A 158 -8.91 -13.88 8.74
CA PRO A 158 -9.20 -12.66 7.99
C PRO A 158 -10.32 -11.81 8.60
N ASP A 159 -11.17 -12.40 9.45
CA ASP A 159 -12.23 -11.75 10.21
C ASP A 159 -11.72 -10.93 11.42
N ARG A 160 -10.41 -10.86 11.60
CA ARG A 160 -9.74 -10.09 12.66
C ARG A 160 -8.79 -9.02 12.12
N ALA A 161 -8.76 -8.83 10.81
CA ALA A 161 -7.94 -7.82 10.14
C ALA A 161 -8.80 -6.84 9.33
N VAL A 162 -8.26 -5.63 9.16
CA VAL A 162 -8.79 -4.58 8.28
C VAL A 162 -7.67 -4.15 7.35
N TYR A 163 -8.00 -3.96 6.07
CA TYR A 163 -7.10 -3.42 5.05
C TYR A 163 -7.53 -1.99 4.69
N VAL A 164 -6.60 -1.06 4.70
CA VAL A 164 -6.80 0.34 4.27
C VAL A 164 -6.05 0.55 2.95
N GLY A 165 -6.78 0.87 1.89
CA GLY A 165 -6.24 1.02 0.53
C GLY A 165 -6.98 2.07 -0.27
N ASP A 166 -6.40 2.60 -1.35
CA ASP A 166 -6.96 3.67 -2.18
C ASP A 166 -7.33 3.22 -3.60
N SER A 167 -6.95 2.01 -4.00
CA SER A 167 -7.03 1.51 -5.36
C SER A 167 -7.97 0.30 -5.52
N LEU A 168 -8.41 0.05 -6.77
CA LEU A 168 -9.13 -1.17 -7.11
C LEU A 168 -8.27 -2.42 -6.86
N ILE A 169 -6.95 -2.31 -7.04
CA ILE A 169 -6.00 -3.40 -6.77
C ILE A 169 -6.03 -3.78 -5.28
N ASP A 170 -6.11 -2.81 -4.37
CA ASP A 170 -6.22 -3.06 -2.93
C ASP A 170 -7.55 -3.69 -2.55
N LEU A 171 -8.64 -3.16 -3.12
CA LEU A 171 -9.98 -3.71 -2.92
C LEU A 171 -10.05 -5.19 -3.34
N ASP A 172 -9.52 -5.50 -4.54
CA ASP A 172 -9.50 -6.88 -5.05
C ASP A 172 -8.62 -7.78 -4.19
N THR A 173 -7.46 -7.28 -3.72
CA THR A 173 -6.58 -8.00 -2.78
C THR A 173 -7.30 -8.32 -1.48
N ALA A 174 -7.97 -7.32 -0.87
CA ALA A 174 -8.70 -7.49 0.37
C ALA A 174 -9.89 -8.45 0.22
N LYS A 175 -10.66 -8.32 -0.87
CA LYS A 175 -11.77 -9.24 -1.21
C LYS A 175 -11.26 -10.67 -1.39
N ALA A 176 -10.20 -10.88 -2.15
CA ALA A 176 -9.62 -12.20 -2.38
C ALA A 176 -9.07 -12.85 -1.10
N ALA A 177 -8.53 -12.04 -0.18
CA ALA A 177 -8.08 -12.50 1.14
C ALA A 177 -9.21 -12.66 2.17
N GLY A 178 -10.43 -12.19 1.86
CA GLY A 178 -11.57 -12.20 2.77
C GLY A 178 -11.44 -11.23 3.94
N VAL A 179 -10.66 -10.16 3.80
CA VAL A 179 -10.42 -9.12 4.82
C VAL A 179 -11.35 -7.93 4.59
N CYS A 180 -11.81 -7.31 5.68
CA CYS A 180 -12.59 -6.07 5.62
C CYS A 180 -11.74 -4.94 5.02
N PHE A 181 -12.32 -4.15 4.10
CA PHE A 181 -11.63 -3.09 3.38
C PHE A 181 -12.20 -1.71 3.73
N ILE A 182 -11.31 -0.75 3.97
CA ILE A 182 -11.60 0.69 4.07
C ILE A 182 -11.00 1.36 2.85
N ALA A 183 -11.84 1.94 1.99
CA ALA A 183 -11.40 2.78 0.87
C ALA A 183 -10.92 4.13 1.41
N TYR A 184 -9.66 4.47 1.17
CA TYR A 184 -9.06 5.73 1.59
C TYR A 184 -8.98 6.71 0.41
N GLY A 185 -9.41 7.96 0.60
CA GLY A 185 -9.25 9.04 -0.38
C GLY A 185 -9.98 8.85 -1.72
N ASN A 186 -10.62 7.71 -1.96
CA ASN A 186 -11.23 7.34 -3.23
C ASN A 186 -12.71 6.96 -3.10
N GLY A 187 -13.57 7.96 -3.20
CA GLY A 187 -15.03 7.78 -3.11
C GLY A 187 -15.67 7.01 -4.29
N ASN A 188 -14.90 6.66 -5.32
CA ASN A 188 -15.40 5.90 -6.48
C ASN A 188 -15.24 4.39 -6.31
N LEU A 189 -14.54 3.92 -5.27
CA LEU A 189 -14.43 2.50 -5.00
C LEU A 189 -15.73 1.97 -4.39
N GLU A 190 -16.26 0.87 -4.93
CA GLU A 190 -17.41 0.17 -4.37
C GLU A 190 -17.02 -0.56 -3.06
N SER A 191 -16.86 0.23 -1.99
CA SER A 191 -16.60 -0.25 -0.64
C SER A 191 -17.69 0.20 0.31
N HIS A 192 -18.04 -0.66 1.28
CA HIS A 192 -19.00 -0.32 2.33
C HIS A 192 -18.44 0.66 3.37
N LEU A 193 -17.11 0.79 3.44
CA LEU A 193 -16.40 1.69 4.33
C LEU A 193 -15.49 2.59 3.50
N SER A 194 -15.60 3.88 3.72
CA SER A 194 -14.73 4.87 3.08
C SER A 194 -14.31 5.93 4.09
N ALA A 195 -13.09 6.41 3.97
CA ALA A 195 -12.51 7.46 4.79
C ALA A 195 -11.77 8.47 3.88
N GLY A 196 -11.97 9.75 4.13
CA GLY A 196 -11.25 10.84 3.46
C GLY A 196 -10.08 11.39 4.31
N SER A 197 -9.90 10.87 5.53
CA SER A 197 -8.83 11.28 6.43
C SER A 197 -8.43 10.16 7.40
N MET A 198 -7.26 10.27 8.03
CA MET A 198 -6.80 9.31 9.04
C MET A 198 -7.65 9.36 10.31
N GLU A 199 -8.28 10.49 10.62
CA GLU A 199 -9.24 10.62 11.72
C GLU A 199 -10.51 9.80 11.44
N GLU A 200 -11.00 9.79 10.20
CA GLU A 200 -12.14 8.95 9.81
C GLU A 200 -11.78 7.47 9.84
N VAL A 201 -10.58 7.09 9.42
CA VAL A 201 -10.08 5.71 9.59
C VAL A 201 -10.10 5.31 11.06
N GLU A 202 -9.61 6.18 11.97
CA GLU A 202 -9.64 5.94 13.42
C GLU A 202 -11.08 5.70 13.94
N GLN A 203 -12.02 6.52 13.49
CA GLN A 203 -13.44 6.40 13.90
C GLN A 203 -14.03 5.07 13.43
N ILE A 204 -13.82 4.71 12.15
CA ILE A 204 -14.29 3.44 11.58
C ILE A 204 -13.70 2.24 12.34
N LEU A 205 -12.39 2.25 12.61
CA LEU A 205 -11.74 1.18 13.37
C LEU A 205 -12.29 1.07 14.80
N ALA A 206 -12.58 2.20 15.46
CA ALA A 206 -13.21 2.21 16.79
C ALA A 206 -14.63 1.64 16.77
N GLU A 207 -15.41 1.88 15.72
CA GLU A 207 -16.74 1.30 15.55
C GLU A 207 -16.67 -0.23 15.30
N ILE A 208 -15.73 -0.67 14.47
CA ILE A 208 -15.45 -2.10 14.25
C ILE A 208 -15.11 -2.79 15.58
N GLU A 209 -14.25 -2.19 16.39
CA GLU A 209 -13.89 -2.73 17.72
C GLU A 209 -15.11 -2.84 18.66
N LYS A 210 -16.02 -1.86 18.66
CA LYS A 210 -17.25 -1.87 19.46
C LYS A 210 -18.27 -2.92 18.98
N GLY A 211 -18.45 -3.04 17.65
CA GLY A 211 -19.39 -3.96 17.02
C GLY A 211 -18.90 -5.41 16.94
N GLY A 212 -17.62 -5.63 17.14
CA GLY A 212 -16.96 -6.94 17.02
C GLY A 212 -17.08 -7.55 15.63
N THR A 213 -16.91 -8.87 15.53
CA THR A 213 -16.88 -9.63 14.27
C THR A 213 -18.17 -9.52 13.44
N TYR A 214 -19.30 -9.15 14.06
CA TYR A 214 -20.57 -9.00 13.35
C TYR A 214 -20.51 -7.89 12.28
N LEU A 215 -19.89 -6.75 12.60
CA LEU A 215 -19.68 -5.67 11.64
C LEU A 215 -18.68 -6.08 10.55
N LEU A 216 -17.56 -6.68 10.93
CA LEU A 216 -16.55 -7.16 9.97
C LEU A 216 -17.14 -8.18 8.96
N ASN A 217 -18.05 -9.06 9.39
CA ASN A 217 -18.69 -10.03 8.51
C ASN A 217 -19.80 -9.44 7.61
N LYS A 218 -20.38 -8.29 8.00
CA LYS A 218 -21.38 -7.59 7.17
C LYS A 218 -20.75 -6.69 6.10
N LEU A 219 -19.50 -6.35 6.26
CA LEU A 219 -18.76 -5.35 5.47
C LEU A 219 -17.76 -5.99 4.47
N ARG A 220 -17.89 -7.31 4.28
CA ARG A 220 -17.11 -8.11 3.30
C ARG A 220 -17.77 -8.22 1.95
#